data_d6b71eea22b43022a065947a5c6b23ad
#
_entry.id   d6b71eea22b43022a065947a5c6b23ad
#
_cell.length_a   1.000
_cell.length_b   1.000
_cell.length_c   1.000
_cell.angle_alpha   90.00
_cell.angle_beta   90.00
_cell.angle_gamma   90.00
#
_symmetry.space_group_name_H-M   'P 1'
#
loop_
_entity.id
_entity.type
_entity.pdbx_description
1 polymer ?
#
loop_
_entity_poly.entity_id
_entity_poly.type
_entity_poly.pdbx_seq_one_letter_code
_entity_poly.pdbx_strand_id
1 'polypeptide(L)'
;MGTVEERIQKSETRIFKAVFPSTTNHYDTLFGGTALHLMDEVAFICATRFSRKKVVTISTGQIDFKKAIPAGTLIELVAKVDSVGRTSCKIHVDIFMEQMYSELRESVVSGTFSFVAVDENKKPTPILDDLD
;
A
#
# COMPACT_ATOMS: atom_id res chain seq x y z
N MET A 1 10.52 -14.78 -16.54
CA MET A 1 10.27 -14.05 -15.32
C MET A 1 10.75 -12.65 -15.37
N GLY A 2 11.44 -12.03 -16.01
CA GLY A 2 11.78 -10.62 -16.06
C GLY A 2 12.78 -10.20 -15.00
N THR A 3 13.24 -8.99 -15.14
CA THR A 3 14.17 -8.37 -14.19
C THR A 3 13.43 -7.97 -12.94
N VAL A 4 14.19 -7.65 -11.88
CA VAL A 4 13.60 -7.13 -10.64
C VAL A 4 12.82 -5.85 -10.93
N GLU A 5 13.36 -4.95 -11.77
CA GLU A 5 12.66 -3.71 -12.13
C GLU A 5 11.35 -3.96 -12.87
N GLU A 6 11.33 -4.91 -13.79
CA GLU A 6 10.10 -5.26 -14.48
C GLU A 6 9.07 -5.82 -13.51
N ARG A 7 9.51 -6.64 -12.55
CA ARG A 7 8.62 -7.19 -11.52
C ARG A 7 8.08 -6.09 -10.61
N ILE A 8 8.90 -5.09 -10.27
CA ILE A 8 8.47 -3.93 -9.49
C ILE A 8 7.37 -3.18 -10.23
N GLN A 9 7.58 -2.89 -11.52
CA GLN A 9 6.57 -2.18 -12.31
C GLN A 9 5.29 -2.98 -12.45
N LYS A 10 5.40 -4.27 -12.68
CA LYS A 10 4.26 -5.16 -12.88
C LYS A 10 3.41 -5.32 -11.63
N SER A 11 4.01 -5.21 -10.45
CA SER A 11 3.34 -5.39 -9.18
C SER A 11 2.73 -4.11 -8.63
N GLU A 12 2.96 -2.96 -9.26
CA GLU A 12 2.32 -1.71 -8.82
C GLU A 12 0.81 -1.93 -8.77
N THR A 13 0.20 -1.58 -7.65
CA THR A 13 -1.20 -1.89 -7.39
C THR A 13 -1.95 -0.61 -7.07
N ARG A 14 -3.09 -0.42 -7.70
CA ARG A 14 -3.95 0.75 -7.54
C ARG A 14 -5.35 0.31 -7.19
N ILE A 15 -5.92 0.94 -6.17
CA ILE A 15 -7.28 0.66 -5.74
C ILE A 15 -8.01 1.99 -5.57
N PHE A 16 -9.20 2.09 -6.12
CA PHE A 16 -10.06 3.27 -5.97
C PHE A 16 -11.17 2.96 -4.98
N LYS A 17 -11.50 3.94 -4.15
CA LYS A 17 -12.62 3.84 -3.22
C LYS A 17 -13.34 5.17 -3.12
N ALA A 18 -14.64 5.10 -2.89
CA ALA A 18 -15.44 6.28 -2.53
C ALA A 18 -15.44 6.40 -1.01
N VAL A 19 -15.34 7.62 -0.50
CA VAL A 19 -15.34 7.87 0.94
C VAL A 19 -16.77 8.17 1.37
N PHE A 20 -17.41 7.19 2.02
CA PHE A 20 -18.78 7.30 2.51
C PHE A 20 -18.80 7.77 3.97
N PRO A 21 -19.88 8.41 4.42
CA PRO A 21 -19.99 8.85 5.82
C PRO A 21 -19.82 7.70 6.83
N SER A 22 -20.15 6.46 6.46
CA SER A 22 -20.01 5.31 7.36
C SER A 22 -18.56 4.99 7.74
N THR A 23 -17.58 5.51 6.98
CA THR A 23 -16.16 5.28 7.26
C THR A 23 -15.47 6.51 7.83
N THR A 24 -16.26 7.53 8.20
CA THR A 24 -15.72 8.80 8.70
C THR A 24 -15.90 8.95 10.20
N ASN A 25 -15.13 9.87 10.78
CA ASN A 25 -15.22 10.24 12.18
C ASN A 25 -16.26 11.36 12.37
N HIS A 26 -16.34 11.93 13.58
CA HIS A 26 -17.33 12.98 13.88
C HIS A 26 -17.02 14.32 13.19
N TYR A 27 -15.90 14.44 12.49
CA TYR A 27 -15.57 15.60 11.65
C TYR A 27 -15.88 15.36 10.18
N ASP A 28 -16.57 14.26 9.86
CA ASP A 28 -16.86 13.84 8.47
C ASP A 28 -15.60 13.62 7.63
N THR A 29 -14.52 13.17 8.27
CA THR A 29 -13.29 12.79 7.57
C THR A 29 -12.97 11.32 7.82
N LEU A 30 -12.30 10.68 6.87
CA LEU A 30 -11.94 9.28 6.98
C LEU A 30 -11.10 9.05 8.23
N PHE A 31 -11.45 8.01 9.02
CA PHE A 31 -10.65 7.62 10.18
C PHE A 31 -9.23 7.28 9.75
N GLY A 32 -8.23 7.78 10.51
CA GLY A 32 -6.84 7.44 10.29
C GLY A 32 -6.61 5.93 10.32
N GLY A 33 -7.27 5.24 11.25
CA GLY A 33 -7.18 3.78 11.33
C GLY A 33 -7.72 3.08 10.10
N THR A 34 -8.81 3.61 9.51
CA THR A 34 -9.36 3.07 8.27
C THR A 34 -8.39 3.29 7.11
N ALA A 35 -7.83 4.50 7.02
CA ALA A 35 -6.84 4.80 5.99
C ALA A 35 -5.63 3.86 6.11
N LEU A 36 -5.13 3.66 7.32
CA LEU A 36 -3.99 2.79 7.57
C LEU A 36 -4.29 1.34 7.18
N HIS A 37 -5.49 0.86 7.51
CA HIS A 37 -5.93 -0.49 7.14
C HIS A 37 -5.96 -0.67 5.61
N LEU A 38 -6.51 0.32 4.90
CA LEU A 38 -6.55 0.28 3.44
C LEU A 38 -5.15 0.32 2.82
N MET A 39 -4.25 1.11 3.41
CA MET A 39 -2.86 1.18 2.96
C MET A 39 -2.14 -0.15 3.15
N ASP A 40 -2.34 -0.78 4.31
CA ASP A 40 -1.73 -2.09 4.59
C ASP A 40 -2.27 -3.14 3.62
N GLU A 41 -3.55 -3.11 3.32
CA GLU A 41 -4.17 -4.05 2.38
C GLU A 41 -3.59 -3.90 0.98
N VAL A 42 -3.51 -2.69 0.45
CA VAL A 42 -2.98 -2.48 -0.90
C VAL A 42 -1.48 -2.80 -0.95
N ALA A 43 -0.75 -2.51 0.13
CA ALA A 43 0.66 -2.86 0.24
C ALA A 43 0.84 -4.39 0.24
N PHE A 44 -0.01 -5.10 0.97
CA PHE A 44 0.01 -6.58 1.00
C PHE A 44 -0.24 -7.15 -0.40
N ILE A 45 -1.21 -6.61 -1.12
CA ILE A 45 -1.51 -7.06 -2.48
C ILE A 45 -0.29 -6.85 -3.38
N CYS A 46 0.33 -5.68 -3.28
CA CYS A 46 1.53 -5.35 -4.05
C CYS A 46 2.68 -6.31 -3.74
N ALA A 47 2.96 -6.52 -2.45
CA ALA A 47 4.03 -7.42 -2.02
C ALA A 47 3.78 -8.86 -2.49
N THR A 48 2.54 -9.32 -2.44
CA THR A 48 2.16 -10.64 -2.91
C THR A 48 2.34 -10.77 -4.42
N ARG A 49 1.90 -9.77 -5.17
CA ARG A 49 2.04 -9.76 -6.62
C ARG A 49 3.51 -9.69 -7.05
N PHE A 50 4.32 -8.99 -6.27
CA PHE A 50 5.75 -8.89 -6.52
C PHE A 50 6.47 -10.21 -6.28
N SER A 51 6.24 -10.82 -5.13
CA SER A 51 6.96 -12.02 -4.70
C SER A 51 6.30 -13.33 -5.15
N ARG A 52 4.97 -13.33 -5.25
CA ARG A 52 4.14 -14.53 -5.43
C ARG A 52 4.38 -15.56 -4.32
N LYS A 53 4.71 -15.06 -3.13
CA LYS A 53 4.93 -15.90 -1.94
C LYS A 53 4.03 -15.43 -0.81
N LYS A 54 3.99 -16.23 0.24
CA LYS A 54 3.31 -15.86 1.48
C LYS A 54 4.13 -14.76 2.15
N VAL A 55 3.51 -13.60 2.38
CA VAL A 55 4.18 -12.47 3.02
C VAL A 55 3.39 -12.01 4.23
N VAL A 56 4.11 -11.46 5.20
CA VAL A 56 3.49 -10.87 6.38
C VAL A 56 4.05 -9.47 6.60
N THR A 57 3.22 -8.58 7.11
CA THR A 57 3.65 -7.22 7.47
C THR A 57 4.48 -7.33 8.75
N ILE A 58 5.71 -6.83 8.71
CA ILE A 58 6.59 -6.87 9.89
C ILE A 58 6.73 -5.51 10.56
N SER A 59 6.54 -4.43 9.82
CA SER A 59 6.57 -3.09 10.40
C SER A 59 5.98 -2.08 9.45
N THR A 60 5.57 -0.96 10.02
CA THR A 60 5.20 0.22 9.25
C THR A 60 6.21 1.30 9.57
N GLY A 61 6.60 2.05 8.55
CA GLY A 61 7.42 3.23 8.74
C GLY A 61 6.53 4.40 9.15
N GLN A 62 7.08 5.60 9.08
CA GLN A 62 6.31 6.80 9.36
C GLN A 62 5.19 6.95 8.34
N ILE A 63 3.99 7.21 8.84
CA ILE A 63 2.82 7.50 8.01
C ILE A 63 2.54 8.99 8.11
N ASP A 64 2.60 9.68 7.00
CA ASP A 64 2.36 11.12 6.94
C ASP A 64 0.93 11.39 6.51
N PHE A 65 0.13 11.89 7.43
CA PHE A 65 -1.23 12.36 7.15
C PHE A 65 -1.16 13.85 6.85
N LYS A 66 -1.02 14.19 5.57
CA LYS A 66 -0.81 15.58 5.13
C LYS A 66 -2.09 16.40 5.17
N LYS A 67 -3.22 15.76 4.85
CA LYS A 67 -4.54 16.39 4.86
C LYS A 67 -5.60 15.39 5.24
N ALA A 68 -6.68 15.88 5.86
CA ALA A 68 -7.86 15.07 6.15
C ALA A 68 -8.57 14.71 4.84
N ILE A 69 -9.24 13.57 4.84
CA ILE A 69 -9.98 13.08 3.68
C ILE A 69 -11.46 13.19 3.96
N PRO A 70 -12.16 14.19 3.38
CA PRO A 70 -13.58 14.38 3.67
C PRO A 70 -14.47 13.30 3.06
N ALA A 71 -15.62 13.07 3.68
CA ALA A 71 -16.67 12.27 3.04
C ALA A 71 -17.07 12.91 1.72
N GLY A 72 -17.50 12.12 0.76
CA GLY A 72 -17.91 12.62 -0.54
C GLY A 72 -16.77 12.85 -1.52
N THR A 73 -15.60 12.28 -1.24
CA THR A 73 -14.45 12.31 -2.16
C THR A 73 -14.16 10.89 -2.64
N LEU A 74 -13.33 10.82 -3.67
CA LEU A 74 -12.76 9.54 -4.13
C LEU A 74 -11.31 9.48 -3.68
N ILE A 75 -10.83 8.29 -3.38
CA ILE A 75 -9.41 8.10 -3.10
C ILE A 75 -8.85 7.00 -3.99
N GLU A 76 -7.61 7.19 -4.39
CA GLU A 76 -6.83 6.16 -5.05
C GLU A 76 -5.65 5.83 -4.16
N LEU A 77 -5.48 4.54 -3.84
CA LEU A 77 -4.32 4.06 -3.11
C LEU A 77 -3.38 3.42 -4.13
N VAL A 78 -2.14 3.89 -4.14
CA VAL A 78 -1.12 3.40 -5.06
C VAL A 78 0.00 2.80 -4.26
N ALA A 79 0.27 1.51 -4.46
CA ALA A 79 1.33 0.78 -3.78
C ALA A 79 2.39 0.36 -4.79
N LYS A 80 3.64 0.59 -4.46
CA LYS A 80 4.77 0.25 -5.31
C LYS A 80 5.93 -0.23 -4.47
N VAL A 81 6.63 -1.24 -4.96
CA VAL A 81 7.85 -1.72 -4.29
C VAL A 81 8.90 -0.62 -4.30
N ASP A 82 9.37 -0.25 -3.11
CA ASP A 82 10.36 0.80 -2.92
C ASP A 82 11.76 0.23 -2.82
N SER A 83 11.93 -0.90 -2.11
CA SER A 83 13.23 -1.55 -1.99
C SER A 83 13.05 -3.03 -1.75
N VAL A 84 14.09 -3.80 -2.08
CA VAL A 84 14.06 -5.26 -2.00
C VAL A 84 15.28 -5.74 -1.22
N GLY A 85 15.03 -6.51 -0.15
CA GLY A 85 16.09 -7.19 0.57
C GLY A 85 16.14 -8.67 0.20
N ARG A 86 16.86 -9.47 0.99
CA ARG A 86 16.96 -10.90 0.72
C ARG A 86 15.66 -11.63 1.02
N THR A 87 15.05 -11.37 2.18
CA THR A 87 13.81 -12.03 2.61
C THR A 87 12.65 -11.06 2.70
N SER A 88 12.87 -9.78 2.46
CA SER A 88 11.89 -8.73 2.71
C SER A 88 11.82 -7.75 1.56
N CYS A 89 10.77 -6.96 1.56
CA CYS A 89 10.63 -5.81 0.66
C CYS A 89 9.89 -4.70 1.40
N LYS A 90 10.11 -3.48 0.93
CA LYS A 90 9.39 -2.30 1.42
C LYS A 90 8.47 -1.82 0.32
N ILE A 91 7.23 -1.54 0.71
CA ILE A 91 6.21 -1.05 -0.20
C ILE A 91 5.88 0.38 0.18
N HIS A 92 5.99 1.29 -0.77
CA HIS A 92 5.56 2.66 -0.57
C HIS A 92 4.11 2.79 -1.01
N VAL A 93 3.29 3.42 -0.17
CA VAL A 93 1.87 3.63 -0.46
C VAL A 93 1.55 5.11 -0.40
N ASP A 94 0.89 5.62 -1.42
CA ASP A 94 0.32 6.96 -1.44
C ASP A 94 -1.19 6.85 -1.52
N ILE A 95 -1.88 7.75 -0.83
CA ILE A 95 -3.30 7.97 -1.04
C ILE A 95 -3.46 9.31 -1.73
N PHE A 96 -4.09 9.30 -2.89
CA PHE A 96 -4.48 10.50 -3.62
C PHE A 96 -5.97 10.72 -3.42
N MET A 97 -6.34 11.96 -3.14
CA MET A 97 -7.75 12.34 -3.00
C MET A 97 -8.19 13.07 -4.26
N GLU A 98 -9.35 12.71 -4.77
CA GLU A 98 -9.97 13.38 -5.92
C GLU A 98 -11.32 13.94 -5.51
N GLN A 99 -11.62 15.12 -6.00
CA GLN A 99 -12.96 15.66 -5.84
C GLN A 99 -13.93 14.82 -6.67
N MET A 100 -15.14 14.61 -6.14
CA MET A 100 -16.12 13.73 -6.80
C MET A 100 -16.50 14.25 -8.19
N TYR A 101 -16.64 15.56 -8.34
CA TYR A 101 -17.18 16.16 -9.56
C TYR A 101 -16.21 17.14 -10.23
N SER A 102 -14.92 16.99 -10.00
CA SER A 102 -13.88 17.75 -10.67
C SER A 102 -12.63 16.89 -10.79
N GLU A 103 -11.66 17.37 -11.54
CA GLU A 103 -10.42 16.61 -11.75
C GLU A 103 -9.32 16.97 -10.75
N LEU A 104 -9.64 17.75 -9.71
CA LEU A 104 -8.67 18.09 -8.68
C LEU A 104 -8.23 16.85 -7.94
N ARG A 105 -6.92 16.64 -7.89
CA ARG A 105 -6.29 15.46 -7.30
C ARG A 105 -5.06 15.88 -6.51
N GLU A 106 -4.90 15.35 -5.31
CA GLU A 106 -3.72 15.67 -4.51
C GLU A 106 -3.33 14.49 -3.64
N SER A 107 -2.03 14.40 -3.33
CA SER A 107 -1.52 13.40 -2.40
C SER A 107 -1.81 13.84 -0.98
N VAL A 108 -2.49 13.01 -0.22
CA VAL A 108 -2.96 13.37 1.13
C VAL A 108 -2.36 12.52 2.23
N VAL A 109 -1.94 11.29 1.93
CA VAL A 109 -1.31 10.39 2.89
C VAL A 109 -0.20 9.63 2.18
N SER A 110 0.92 9.39 2.86
CA SER A 110 1.96 8.52 2.34
C SER A 110 2.61 7.74 3.48
N GLY A 111 3.13 6.56 3.15
CA GLY A 111 3.80 5.73 4.14
C GLY A 111 4.48 4.54 3.51
N THR A 112 5.29 3.85 4.30
CA THR A 112 6.05 2.69 3.87
C THR A 112 5.76 1.51 4.78
N PHE A 113 5.56 0.34 4.17
CA PHE A 113 5.24 -0.90 4.87
C PHE A 113 6.30 -1.94 4.51
N SER A 114 6.79 -2.65 5.53
CA SER A 114 7.79 -3.69 5.33
C SER A 114 7.16 -5.06 5.45
N PHE A 115 7.47 -5.93 4.50
CA PHE A 115 6.96 -7.30 4.44
C PHE A 115 8.11 -8.28 4.39
N VAL A 116 7.91 -9.45 4.99
CA VAL A 116 8.86 -10.56 4.90
C VAL A 116 8.15 -11.75 4.28
N ALA A 117 8.85 -12.44 3.38
CA ALA A 117 8.35 -13.70 2.82
C ALA A 117 8.62 -14.81 3.84
N VAL A 118 7.64 -15.68 4.04
CA VAL A 118 7.75 -16.77 5.01
C VAL A 118 7.41 -18.10 4.34
N ASP A 119 8.03 -19.17 4.86
CA ASP A 119 7.76 -20.52 4.40
C ASP A 119 6.57 -21.13 5.16
N GLU A 120 6.32 -22.40 4.95
CA GLU A 120 5.20 -23.12 5.59
C GLU A 120 5.34 -23.15 7.11
N ASN A 121 6.56 -23.05 7.64
CA ASN A 121 6.85 -23.02 9.05
C ASN A 121 6.91 -21.61 9.61
N LYS A 122 6.47 -20.61 8.83
CA LYS A 122 6.46 -19.19 9.19
C LYS A 122 7.87 -18.62 9.43
N LYS A 123 8.87 -19.22 8.80
CA LYS A 123 10.24 -18.71 8.86
C LYS A 123 10.59 -17.89 7.63
N PRO A 124 11.43 -16.86 7.77
CA PRO A 124 11.81 -16.05 6.62
C PRO A 124 12.41 -16.89 5.50
N THR A 125 12.02 -16.59 4.28
CA THR A 125 12.51 -17.22 3.07
C THR A 125 12.82 -16.13 2.04
N PRO A 126 13.65 -16.39 1.03
CA PRO A 126 13.95 -15.36 0.04
C PRO A 126 12.69 -14.78 -0.59
N ILE A 127 12.64 -13.46 -0.70
CA ILE A 127 11.48 -12.76 -1.29
C ILE A 127 11.36 -13.05 -2.77
N LEU A 128 12.49 -13.25 -3.45
CA LEU A 128 12.54 -13.68 -4.84
C LEU A 128 13.50 -14.86 -4.94
N ASP A 129 13.13 -15.88 -5.69
CA ASP A 129 13.96 -17.07 -5.84
C ASP A 129 15.17 -16.84 -6.75
N ASP A 130 15.03 -15.92 -7.70
CA ASP A 130 16.03 -15.71 -8.76
C ASP A 130 16.75 -14.38 -8.61
N LEU A 131 17.02 -13.97 -7.38
CA LEU A 131 17.82 -12.78 -7.13
C LEU A 131 19.28 -13.12 -7.23
N ASP A 132 19.89 -12.70 -8.30
CA ASP A 132 21.34 -12.78 -8.48
C ASP A 132 21.98 -11.42 -8.27
#